data_42bed422706c8695f53189c81ac778cd
#
_entry.id   42bed422706c8695f53189c81ac778cd
#
_cell.length_a   1.000
_cell.length_b   1.000
_cell.length_c   1.000
_cell.angle_alpha   90.00
_cell.angle_beta   90.00
_cell.angle_gamma   90.00
#
_symmetry.space_group_name_H-M   'P 1'
#
loop_
_entity.id
_entity.type
_entity.pdbx_description
1 polymer ?
#
loop_
_entity_poly.entity_id
_entity_poly.type
_entity_poly.pdbx_seq_one_letter_code
_entity_poly.pdbx_strand_id
1 'polypeptide(L)'
;MSDTSRTDIKAAPQQEQAPYIEMRNITKYYGGTIRALHDVNFRINRREIVGLVGDNGAGKSTLIKIISGVLQPTEGQIFVEGKETKFSSSKVAMQNGIETIYQDMNLIDCMDIMRNIFCGRETTTSMGFLDLKEMQERAMHLLKNEVTIEGIRSPEQLVGNLSGGQKQAVSIARAMFFKNQVLLLDEPTSALSVRETQAFLDHIQRLREEGLSIVLVTHNIFHAYQVADRFFLLSQGECVLDVDKSETDIDELTKIIVAH
;
A
#
# COMPACT_ATOMS: atom_id res chain seq x y z
N MET A 1 -44.16 -39.84 -15.32
CA MET A 1 -43.29 -40.25 -14.20
C MET A 1 -41.86 -40.17 -14.69
N SER A 2 -41.19 -39.07 -14.41
CA SER A 2 -39.71 -38.91 -14.57
C SER A 2 -39.28 -37.85 -13.58
N ASP A 3 -38.77 -38.37 -12.49
CA ASP A 3 -38.22 -37.68 -11.37
C ASP A 3 -36.82 -37.16 -11.74
N THR A 4 -36.64 -35.87 -11.80
CA THR A 4 -35.35 -35.24 -12.04
C THR A 4 -34.86 -34.66 -10.72
N SER A 5 -34.11 -35.46 -9.98
CA SER A 5 -33.40 -35.09 -8.78
C SER A 5 -32.35 -34.02 -9.12
N ARG A 6 -32.63 -32.77 -8.70
CA ARG A 6 -31.65 -31.70 -8.65
C ARG A 6 -30.65 -32.01 -7.54
N THR A 7 -29.45 -32.34 -7.95
CA THR A 7 -28.29 -32.45 -7.04
C THR A 7 -27.84 -31.02 -6.69
N ASP A 8 -28.14 -30.58 -5.49
CA ASP A 8 -27.59 -29.38 -4.91
C ASP A 8 -26.07 -29.56 -4.74
N ILE A 9 -25.31 -28.95 -5.63
CA ILE A 9 -23.86 -28.84 -5.48
C ILE A 9 -23.63 -27.80 -4.39
N LYS A 10 -23.48 -28.21 -3.14
CA LYS A 10 -22.92 -27.37 -2.07
C LYS A 10 -21.54 -26.94 -2.50
N ALA A 11 -21.36 -25.63 -2.72
CA ALA A 11 -20.05 -25.03 -2.87
C ALA A 11 -19.20 -25.43 -1.66
N ALA A 12 -18.04 -26.01 -1.92
CA ALA A 12 -17.07 -26.33 -0.88
C ALA A 12 -16.66 -25.02 -0.18
N PRO A 13 -16.46 -25.02 1.16
CA PRO A 13 -15.98 -23.83 1.86
C PRO A 13 -14.64 -23.42 1.24
N GLN A 14 -14.56 -22.19 0.78
CA GLN A 14 -13.30 -21.60 0.35
C GLN A 14 -12.37 -21.70 1.56
N GLN A 15 -11.28 -22.46 1.43
CA GLN A 15 -10.21 -22.46 2.43
C GLN A 15 -9.75 -21.02 2.54
N GLU A 16 -9.94 -20.39 3.70
CA GLU A 16 -9.36 -19.08 4.02
C GLU A 16 -7.85 -19.18 3.81
N GLN A 17 -7.39 -18.60 2.73
CA GLN A 17 -5.95 -18.51 2.48
C GLN A 17 -5.36 -17.65 3.59
N ALA A 18 -4.26 -18.12 4.19
CA ALA A 18 -3.55 -17.35 5.20
C ALA A 18 -3.24 -15.94 4.67
N PRO A 19 -3.37 -14.89 5.50
CA PRO A 19 -3.06 -13.53 5.11
C PRO A 19 -1.62 -13.43 4.59
N TYR A 20 -1.38 -12.51 3.66
CA TYR A 20 -0.03 -12.29 3.17
C TYR A 20 0.88 -11.73 4.27
N ILE A 21 0.38 -10.75 5.03
CA ILE A 21 1.04 -10.24 6.25
C ILE A 21 0.07 -10.39 7.41
N GLU A 22 0.58 -10.87 8.53
CA GLU A 22 -0.13 -10.92 9.79
C GLU A 22 0.76 -10.38 10.90
N MET A 23 0.22 -9.45 11.67
CA MET A 23 0.87 -8.83 12.82
C MET A 23 0.08 -9.18 14.06
N ARG A 24 0.74 -9.72 15.07
CA ARG A 24 0.12 -10.17 16.31
C ARG A 24 0.69 -9.43 17.52
N ASN A 25 -0.20 -8.85 18.32
CA ASN A 25 0.09 -8.19 19.58
C ASN A 25 1.18 -7.10 19.45
N ILE A 26 1.13 -6.33 18.38
CA ILE A 26 2.14 -5.31 18.10
C ILE A 26 2.02 -4.15 19.07
N THR A 27 3.08 -3.96 19.85
CA THR A 27 3.22 -2.84 20.79
C THR A 27 4.46 -2.03 20.43
N LYS A 28 4.35 -0.71 20.47
CA LYS A 28 5.47 0.20 20.20
C LYS A 28 5.55 1.33 21.20
N TYR A 29 6.71 1.44 21.85
CA TYR A 29 7.08 2.59 22.68
C TYR A 29 8.21 3.40 22.03
N TYR A 30 8.12 4.73 22.08
CA TYR A 30 9.19 5.65 21.76
C TYR A 30 9.83 6.15 23.06
N GLY A 31 11.18 6.14 23.11
CA GLY A 31 11.92 6.59 24.30
C GLY A 31 11.56 5.85 25.59
N GLY A 32 10.96 4.67 25.47
CA GLY A 32 10.55 3.84 26.59
C GLY A 32 9.26 4.26 27.32
N THR A 33 8.72 5.46 27.04
CA THR A 33 7.58 6.03 27.79
C THR A 33 6.38 6.38 26.91
N ILE A 34 6.59 6.80 25.67
CA ILE A 34 5.50 7.22 24.78
C ILE A 34 4.96 6.00 24.04
N ARG A 35 3.78 5.55 24.39
CA ARG A 35 3.08 4.42 23.76
C ARG A 35 2.45 4.89 22.46
N ALA A 36 2.92 4.40 21.33
CA ALA A 36 2.42 4.72 20.00
C ALA A 36 1.49 3.63 19.42
N LEU A 37 1.70 2.36 19.81
CA LEU A 37 0.81 1.24 19.52
C LEU A 37 0.72 0.33 20.74
N HIS A 38 -0.42 -0.29 20.94
CA HIS A 38 -0.69 -1.22 22.03
C HIS A 38 -1.54 -2.39 21.58
N ASP A 39 -0.96 -3.60 21.64
CA ASP A 39 -1.63 -4.87 21.36
C ASP A 39 -2.38 -4.91 20.02
N VAL A 40 -1.80 -4.29 18.99
CA VAL A 40 -2.43 -4.17 17.68
C VAL A 40 -2.26 -5.49 16.91
N ASN A 41 -3.40 -6.06 16.51
CA ASN A 41 -3.47 -7.21 15.61
C ASN A 41 -3.93 -6.70 14.24
N PHE A 42 -3.08 -6.83 13.21
CA PHE A 42 -3.35 -6.30 11.88
C PHE A 42 -3.00 -7.35 10.83
N ARG A 43 -3.84 -7.45 9.80
CA ARG A 43 -3.60 -8.38 8.69
C ARG A 43 -3.74 -7.70 7.34
N ILE A 44 -3.08 -8.24 6.34
CA ILE A 44 -3.23 -7.85 4.94
C ILE A 44 -3.46 -9.15 4.16
N ASN A 45 -4.66 -9.31 3.63
CA ASN A 45 -4.99 -10.45 2.78
C ASN A 45 -4.47 -10.23 1.36
N ARG A 46 -4.43 -11.28 0.56
CA ARG A 46 -4.05 -11.15 -0.85
C ARG A 46 -5.16 -10.46 -1.63
N ARG A 47 -4.77 -9.56 -2.54
CA ARG A 47 -5.68 -8.82 -3.42
C ARG A 47 -6.76 -8.03 -2.66
N GLU A 48 -6.39 -7.46 -1.54
CA GLU A 48 -7.25 -6.68 -0.68
C GLU A 48 -6.77 -5.23 -0.62
N ILE A 49 -7.70 -4.29 -0.62
CA ILE A 49 -7.42 -2.91 -0.23
C ILE A 49 -7.91 -2.70 1.19
N VAL A 50 -6.98 -2.49 2.12
CA VAL A 50 -7.30 -2.14 3.52
C VAL A 50 -7.24 -0.64 3.68
N GLY A 51 -8.35 -0.03 4.05
CA GLY A 51 -8.40 1.37 4.50
C GLY A 51 -7.93 1.48 5.95
N LEU A 52 -6.70 1.94 6.17
CA LEU A 52 -6.17 2.25 7.50
C LEU A 52 -6.54 3.68 7.86
N VAL A 53 -7.56 3.84 8.69
CA VAL A 53 -8.16 5.14 9.03
C VAL A 53 -8.00 5.47 10.52
N GLY A 54 -8.19 6.73 10.88
CA GLY A 54 -8.08 7.24 12.25
C GLY A 54 -7.48 8.65 12.26
N ASP A 55 -7.55 9.32 13.40
CA ASP A 55 -7.09 10.69 13.56
C ASP A 55 -5.57 10.85 13.52
N ASN A 56 -5.12 12.11 13.47
CA ASN A 56 -3.72 12.43 13.59
C ASN A 56 -3.20 12.00 14.98
N GLY A 57 -2.07 11.28 14.99
CA GLY A 57 -1.53 10.70 16.21
C GLY A 57 -2.12 9.34 16.62
N ALA A 58 -3.09 8.80 15.89
CA ALA A 58 -3.70 7.49 16.18
C ALA A 58 -2.74 6.29 16.10
N GLY A 59 -1.53 6.45 15.53
CA GLY A 59 -0.55 5.38 15.39
C GLY A 59 -0.38 4.83 13.97
N LYS A 60 -1.16 5.32 12.99
CA LYS A 60 -1.15 4.85 11.59
C LYS A 60 0.26 4.83 10.98
N SER A 61 0.96 5.95 11.00
CA SER A 61 2.32 6.04 10.44
C SER A 61 3.33 5.18 11.21
N THR A 62 3.09 4.91 12.51
CA THR A 62 3.92 3.99 13.28
C THR A 62 3.71 2.55 12.79
N LEU A 63 2.46 2.14 12.58
CA LEU A 63 2.13 0.82 12.03
C LEU A 63 2.74 0.63 10.65
N ILE A 64 2.58 1.60 9.74
CA ILE A 64 3.21 1.58 8.41
C ILE A 64 4.73 1.48 8.48
N LYS A 65 5.39 2.25 9.36
CA LYS A 65 6.85 2.17 9.54
C LYS A 65 7.31 0.82 10.07
N ILE A 66 6.49 0.12 10.83
CA ILE A 66 6.80 -1.26 11.28
C ILE A 66 6.66 -2.23 10.11
N ILE A 67 5.57 -2.15 9.33
CA ILE A 67 5.36 -3.02 8.16
C ILE A 67 6.46 -2.78 7.09
N SER A 68 6.86 -1.52 6.88
CA SER A 68 7.93 -1.15 5.94
C SER A 68 9.35 -1.44 6.45
N GLY A 69 9.51 -1.98 7.68
CA GLY A 69 10.80 -2.30 8.27
C GLY A 69 11.66 -1.09 8.69
N VAL A 70 11.10 0.12 8.65
CA VAL A 70 11.77 1.35 9.15
C VAL A 70 11.87 1.34 10.67
N LEU A 71 10.85 0.80 11.34
CA LEU A 71 10.81 0.66 12.79
C LEU A 71 10.65 -0.82 13.17
N GLN A 72 11.22 -1.18 14.34
CA GLN A 72 10.95 -2.46 14.97
C GLN A 72 9.84 -2.29 16.01
N PRO A 73 8.90 -3.23 16.13
CA PRO A 73 7.99 -3.26 17.27
C PRO A 73 8.78 -3.44 18.56
N THR A 74 8.25 -2.98 19.68
CA THR A 74 8.82 -3.27 21.02
C THR A 74 8.44 -4.67 21.45
N GLU A 75 7.19 -5.08 21.15
CA GLU A 75 6.64 -6.40 21.43
C GLU A 75 5.76 -6.84 20.24
N GLY A 76 5.49 -8.14 20.18
CA GLY A 76 4.65 -8.76 19.15
C GLY A 76 5.46 -9.42 18.04
N GLN A 77 4.75 -10.02 17.09
CA GLN A 77 5.32 -10.84 16.03
C GLN A 77 4.72 -10.47 14.68
N ILE A 78 5.51 -10.60 13.63
CA ILE A 78 5.11 -10.38 12.24
C ILE A 78 5.28 -11.68 11.46
N PHE A 79 4.28 -12.05 10.69
CA PHE A 79 4.29 -13.23 9.83
C PHE A 79 4.09 -12.79 8.37
N VAL A 80 4.86 -13.36 7.48
CA VAL A 80 4.70 -13.25 6.03
C VAL A 80 4.36 -14.64 5.50
N GLU A 81 3.20 -14.80 4.88
CA GLU A 81 2.72 -16.10 4.39
C GLU A 81 2.74 -17.19 5.47
N GLY A 82 2.36 -16.83 6.70
CA GLY A 82 2.35 -17.73 7.85
C GLY A 82 3.73 -18.01 8.47
N LYS A 83 4.82 -17.48 7.91
CA LYS A 83 6.18 -17.65 8.44
C LYS A 83 6.59 -16.45 9.27
N GLU A 84 6.97 -16.65 10.52
CA GLU A 84 7.49 -15.57 11.37
C GLU A 84 8.70 -14.90 10.71
N THR A 85 8.63 -13.58 10.58
CA THR A 85 9.60 -12.77 9.84
C THR A 85 9.92 -11.51 10.63
N LYS A 86 11.20 -11.18 10.76
CA LYS A 86 11.64 -9.94 11.40
C LYS A 86 12.09 -8.94 10.34
N PHE A 87 11.35 -7.85 10.18
CA PHE A 87 11.73 -6.75 9.27
C PHE A 87 12.83 -5.88 9.89
N SER A 88 14.06 -6.35 9.88
CA SER A 88 15.20 -5.64 10.48
C SER A 88 15.61 -4.36 9.74
N SER A 89 15.12 -4.16 8.53
CA SER A 89 15.33 -2.98 7.69
C SER A 89 14.29 -2.91 6.57
N SER A 90 14.12 -1.73 5.95
CA SER A 90 13.28 -1.57 4.77
C SER A 90 13.71 -2.46 3.61
N LYS A 91 15.01 -2.74 3.48
CA LYS A 91 15.52 -3.69 2.48
C LYS A 91 14.93 -5.09 2.66
N VAL A 92 14.81 -5.56 3.91
CA VAL A 92 14.20 -6.87 4.21
C VAL A 92 12.71 -6.85 3.91
N ALA A 93 11.98 -5.78 4.24
CA ALA A 93 10.56 -5.63 3.88
C ALA A 93 10.37 -5.67 2.35
N MET A 94 11.21 -4.94 1.60
CA MET A 94 11.18 -4.94 0.13
C MET A 94 11.48 -6.32 -0.47
N GLN A 95 12.41 -7.08 0.11
CA GLN A 95 12.69 -8.46 -0.31
C GLN A 95 11.51 -9.41 -0.06
N ASN A 96 10.63 -9.06 0.88
CA ASN A 96 9.36 -9.73 1.12
C ASN A 96 8.20 -9.08 0.34
N GLY A 97 8.46 -8.37 -0.75
CA GLY A 97 7.45 -7.83 -1.64
C GLY A 97 6.65 -6.65 -1.08
N ILE A 98 7.16 -5.94 -0.08
CA ILE A 98 6.50 -4.77 0.51
C ILE A 98 7.14 -3.49 -0.03
N GLU A 99 6.37 -2.65 -0.67
CA GLU A 99 6.80 -1.32 -1.12
C GLU A 99 5.98 -0.23 -0.43
N THR A 100 6.60 0.92 -0.17
CA THR A 100 5.93 2.02 0.51
C THR A 100 6.06 3.31 -0.28
N ILE A 101 4.93 3.95 -0.54
CA ILE A 101 4.86 5.32 -1.04
C ILE A 101 4.48 6.20 0.14
N TYR A 102 5.43 7.02 0.57
CA TYR A 102 5.23 8.00 1.65
C TYR A 102 4.59 9.27 1.11
N GLN A 103 4.00 10.06 1.99
CA GLN A 103 3.39 11.36 1.69
C GLN A 103 4.35 12.29 0.91
N ASP A 104 5.62 12.31 1.24
CA ASP A 104 6.66 13.08 0.55
C ASP A 104 7.19 12.42 -0.75
N MET A 105 6.46 11.47 -1.32
CA MET A 105 6.74 10.75 -2.59
C MET A 105 8.19 10.25 -2.77
N ASN A 106 9.15 10.74 -2.00
CA ASN A 106 10.59 10.42 -2.05
C ASN A 106 11.18 10.45 -3.47
N LEU A 107 10.76 11.44 -4.27
CA LEU A 107 11.29 11.69 -5.60
C LEU A 107 12.37 12.78 -5.54
N ILE A 108 13.38 12.63 -6.38
CA ILE A 108 14.52 13.55 -6.46
C ILE A 108 14.26 14.50 -7.64
N ASP A 109 13.88 15.73 -7.34
CA ASP A 109 13.45 16.73 -8.33
C ASP A 109 14.49 17.06 -9.40
N CYS A 110 15.79 17.02 -9.06
CA CYS A 110 16.87 17.24 -10.01
C CYS A 110 17.25 16.03 -10.86
N MET A 111 16.59 14.90 -10.68
CA MET A 111 16.74 13.70 -11.50
C MET A 111 15.57 13.55 -12.47
N ASP A 112 15.82 12.84 -13.57
CA ASP A 112 14.78 12.44 -14.51
C ASP A 112 13.90 11.32 -13.96
N ILE A 113 12.78 11.05 -14.63
CA ILE A 113 11.81 10.04 -14.23
C ILE A 113 12.46 8.66 -14.20
N MET A 114 13.22 8.30 -15.23
CA MET A 114 13.90 6.99 -15.31
C MET A 114 14.81 6.77 -14.11
N ARG A 115 15.67 7.73 -13.78
CA ARG A 115 16.57 7.61 -12.63
C ARG A 115 15.80 7.56 -11.30
N ASN A 116 14.68 8.27 -11.18
CA ASN A 116 13.81 8.17 -10.00
C ASN A 116 13.18 6.78 -9.86
N ILE A 117 12.71 6.17 -10.96
CA ILE A 117 12.13 4.82 -10.94
C ILE A 117 13.16 3.79 -10.49
N PHE A 118 14.37 3.85 -11.02
CA PHE A 118 15.42 2.85 -10.78
C PHE A 118 16.34 3.16 -9.59
N CYS A 119 16.17 4.28 -8.91
CA CYS A 119 17.06 4.75 -7.84
C CYS A 119 17.32 3.66 -6.78
N GLY A 120 18.59 3.28 -6.63
CA GLY A 120 19.02 2.22 -5.70
C GLY A 120 18.76 0.79 -6.18
N ARG A 121 18.24 0.61 -7.39
CA ARG A 121 17.93 -0.69 -8.02
C ARG A 121 18.22 -0.66 -9.52
N GLU A 122 19.28 0.05 -9.89
CA GLU A 122 19.67 0.27 -11.29
C GLU A 122 19.98 -1.04 -11.99
N THR A 123 19.54 -1.17 -13.25
CA THR A 123 19.90 -2.31 -14.09
C THR A 123 21.36 -2.16 -14.54
N THR A 124 22.11 -3.24 -14.49
CA THR A 124 23.51 -3.26 -14.90
C THR A 124 23.76 -4.27 -16.00
N THR A 125 24.70 -3.94 -16.89
CA THR A 125 25.23 -4.87 -17.90
C THR A 125 26.02 -6.01 -17.23
N SER A 126 26.36 -7.05 -17.97
CA SER A 126 27.20 -8.16 -17.50
C SER A 126 28.60 -7.70 -17.00
N MET A 127 29.07 -6.52 -17.42
CA MET A 127 30.34 -5.93 -16.98
C MET A 127 30.18 -5.01 -15.76
N GLY A 128 28.96 -4.86 -15.20
CA GLY A 128 28.70 -4.04 -14.01
C GLY A 128 28.49 -2.53 -14.27
N PHE A 129 28.43 -2.09 -15.54
CA PHE A 129 28.06 -0.72 -15.89
C PHE A 129 26.54 -0.56 -15.92
N LEU A 130 26.05 0.68 -15.70
CA LEU A 130 24.61 0.99 -15.84
C LEU A 130 24.13 0.69 -17.26
N ASP A 131 23.02 -0.05 -17.35
CA ASP A 131 22.33 -0.28 -18.63
C ASP A 131 21.24 0.78 -18.83
N LEU A 132 21.67 1.98 -19.23
CA LEU A 132 20.76 3.11 -19.44
C LEU A 132 19.73 2.83 -20.52
N LYS A 133 20.07 2.03 -21.55
CA LYS A 133 19.14 1.71 -22.62
C LYS A 133 18.02 0.82 -22.13
N GLU A 134 18.33 -0.24 -21.40
CA GLU A 134 17.33 -1.13 -20.79
C GLU A 134 16.44 -0.37 -19.80
N MET A 135 17.04 0.47 -18.95
CA MET A 135 16.31 1.31 -18.01
C MET A 135 15.35 2.26 -18.72
N GLN A 136 15.76 2.89 -19.81
CA GLN A 136 14.93 3.80 -20.59
C GLN A 136 13.76 3.08 -21.26
N GLU A 137 14.01 1.93 -21.89
CA GLU A 137 12.98 1.12 -22.54
C GLU A 137 11.93 0.64 -21.54
N ARG A 138 12.37 0.15 -20.38
CA ARG A 138 11.47 -0.31 -19.30
C ARG A 138 10.68 0.85 -18.68
N ALA A 139 11.32 1.99 -18.40
CA ALA A 139 10.63 3.17 -17.89
C ALA A 139 9.56 3.66 -18.87
N MET A 140 9.88 3.70 -20.18
CA MET A 140 8.93 4.11 -21.20
C MET A 140 7.75 3.14 -21.30
N HIS A 141 8.00 1.82 -21.23
CA HIS A 141 6.93 0.81 -21.22
C HIS A 141 5.97 1.01 -20.04
N LEU A 142 6.52 1.19 -18.84
CA LEU A 142 5.77 1.41 -17.62
C LEU A 142 4.87 2.66 -17.69
N LEU A 143 5.46 3.78 -18.13
CA LEU A 143 4.76 5.07 -18.23
C LEU A 143 3.64 5.07 -19.29
N LYS A 144 3.76 4.27 -20.35
CA LYS A 144 2.77 4.23 -21.43
C LYS A 144 1.67 3.20 -21.19
N ASN A 145 2.04 2.03 -20.68
CA ASN A 145 1.17 0.86 -20.69
C ASN A 145 0.56 0.56 -19.32
N GLU A 146 1.28 0.84 -18.25
CA GLU A 146 0.84 0.43 -16.91
C GLU A 146 0.27 1.59 -16.10
N VAL A 147 0.87 2.78 -16.16
CA VAL A 147 0.43 3.91 -15.33
C VAL A 147 -0.33 4.99 -16.10
N THR A 148 -0.19 5.04 -17.42
CA THR A 148 -0.85 6.00 -18.34
C THR A 148 -0.90 7.42 -17.77
N ILE A 149 0.25 8.12 -17.78
CA ILE A 149 0.35 9.48 -17.21
C ILE A 149 0.18 10.52 -18.33
N GLU A 150 -0.89 11.28 -18.30
CA GLU A 150 -1.09 12.38 -19.23
C GLU A 150 0.03 13.43 -19.10
N GLY A 151 0.59 13.86 -20.25
CA GLY A 151 1.58 14.93 -20.32
C GLY A 151 3.03 14.52 -20.08
N ILE A 152 3.33 13.27 -19.71
CA ILE A 152 4.70 12.73 -19.70
C ILE A 152 5.04 12.21 -21.11
N ARG A 153 6.06 12.81 -21.72
CA ARG A 153 6.46 12.49 -23.11
C ARG A 153 7.73 11.63 -23.18
N SER A 154 8.59 11.73 -22.18
CA SER A 154 9.88 11.04 -22.13
C SER A 154 10.25 10.68 -20.69
N PRO A 155 10.85 9.51 -20.44
CA PRO A 155 11.41 9.14 -19.15
C PRO A 155 12.63 9.99 -18.74
N GLU A 156 13.19 10.79 -19.66
CA GLU A 156 14.27 11.74 -19.40
C GLU A 156 13.78 13.09 -18.87
N GLN A 157 12.46 13.30 -18.78
CA GLN A 157 11.89 14.51 -18.24
C GLN A 157 12.23 14.63 -16.76
N LEU A 158 12.67 15.85 -16.34
CA LEU A 158 12.99 16.11 -14.93
C LEU A 158 11.74 16.07 -14.06
N VAL A 159 11.83 15.39 -12.94
CA VAL A 159 10.73 15.23 -11.97
C VAL A 159 10.32 16.58 -11.37
N GLY A 160 11.25 17.51 -11.18
CA GLY A 160 10.97 18.85 -10.68
C GLY A 160 9.97 19.65 -11.53
N ASN A 161 9.83 19.32 -12.83
CA ASN A 161 8.92 19.99 -13.77
C ASN A 161 7.52 19.33 -13.83
N LEU A 162 7.27 18.28 -13.05
CA LEU A 162 6.02 17.53 -13.03
C LEU A 162 4.99 18.17 -12.07
N SER A 163 3.71 18.04 -12.41
CA SER A 163 2.61 18.32 -11.47
C SER A 163 2.61 17.33 -10.30
N GLY A 164 1.88 17.66 -9.22
CA GLY A 164 1.73 16.75 -8.08
C GLY A 164 1.18 15.38 -8.47
N GLY A 165 0.15 15.35 -9.33
CA GLY A 165 -0.43 14.11 -9.84
C GLY A 165 0.54 13.31 -10.72
N GLN A 166 1.37 13.99 -11.55
CA GLN A 166 2.40 13.32 -12.33
C GLN A 166 3.51 12.75 -11.44
N LYS A 167 3.93 13.47 -10.41
CA LYS A 167 4.90 12.97 -9.41
C LYS A 167 4.35 11.74 -8.70
N GLN A 168 3.07 11.78 -8.28
CA GLN A 168 2.40 10.63 -7.66
C GLN A 168 2.41 9.41 -8.58
N ALA A 169 2.05 9.60 -9.84
CA ALA A 169 2.05 8.53 -10.83
C ALA A 169 3.46 7.96 -11.09
N VAL A 170 4.52 8.78 -11.06
CA VAL A 170 5.91 8.29 -11.12
C VAL A 170 6.28 7.45 -9.89
N SER A 171 5.82 7.85 -8.69
CA SER A 171 6.02 7.06 -7.47
C SER A 171 5.33 5.70 -7.55
N ILE A 172 4.10 5.65 -8.09
CA ILE A 172 3.38 4.40 -8.31
C ILE A 172 4.11 3.54 -9.34
N ALA A 173 4.53 4.14 -10.47
CA ALA A 173 5.30 3.46 -11.49
C ALA A 173 6.56 2.79 -10.91
N ARG A 174 7.28 3.51 -10.04
CA ARG A 174 8.43 2.95 -9.31
C ARG A 174 8.04 1.75 -8.44
N ALA A 175 6.92 1.83 -7.73
CA ALA A 175 6.45 0.74 -6.87
C ALA A 175 6.04 -0.49 -7.69
N MET A 176 5.35 -0.31 -8.82
CA MET A 176 4.90 -1.40 -9.70
C MET A 176 6.07 -2.12 -10.37
N PHE A 177 7.11 -1.38 -10.74
CA PHE A 177 8.25 -1.93 -11.47
C PHE A 177 8.89 -3.16 -10.80
N PHE A 178 8.85 -3.24 -9.48
CA PHE A 178 9.56 -4.26 -8.69
C PHE A 178 8.69 -5.48 -8.30
N LYS A 179 7.55 -5.71 -8.96
CA LYS A 179 6.65 -6.87 -8.74
C LYS A 179 6.34 -7.09 -7.25
N ASN A 180 5.96 -6.04 -6.57
CA ASN A 180 5.60 -6.09 -5.17
C ASN A 180 4.28 -6.85 -4.96
N GLN A 181 4.08 -7.38 -3.75
CA GLN A 181 2.85 -8.06 -3.35
C GLN A 181 1.96 -7.15 -2.50
N VAL A 182 2.59 -6.23 -1.77
CA VAL A 182 1.93 -5.26 -0.90
C VAL A 182 2.44 -3.86 -1.18
N LEU A 183 1.51 -2.93 -1.38
CA LEU A 183 1.77 -1.52 -1.55
C LEU A 183 1.19 -0.75 -0.37
N LEU A 184 2.05 -0.07 0.39
CA LEU A 184 1.67 0.82 1.47
C LEU A 184 1.61 2.24 0.95
N LEU A 185 0.48 2.91 1.09
CA LEU A 185 0.21 4.26 0.60
C LEU A 185 -0.10 5.16 1.81
N ASP A 186 0.84 6.04 2.18
CA ASP A 186 0.68 6.94 3.33
C ASP A 186 0.23 8.32 2.86
N GLU A 187 -1.05 8.67 3.09
CA GLU A 187 -1.71 9.93 2.72
C GLU A 187 -1.53 10.34 1.24
N PRO A 188 -1.72 9.43 0.27
CA PRO A 188 -1.31 9.65 -1.12
C PRO A 188 -2.13 10.72 -1.85
N THR A 189 -3.29 11.10 -1.33
CA THR A 189 -4.21 12.06 -1.97
C THR A 189 -4.14 13.47 -1.39
N SER A 190 -3.31 13.70 -0.38
CA SER A 190 -3.27 14.97 0.38
C SER A 190 -2.90 16.20 -0.46
N ALA A 191 -2.11 16.02 -1.53
CA ALA A 191 -1.64 17.09 -2.41
C ALA A 191 -2.28 17.07 -3.81
N LEU A 192 -3.30 16.23 -4.03
CA LEU A 192 -3.94 16.06 -5.32
C LEU A 192 -5.22 16.90 -5.46
N SER A 193 -5.48 17.39 -6.65
CA SER A 193 -6.79 17.96 -7.01
C SER A 193 -7.87 16.87 -7.02
N VAL A 194 -9.15 17.25 -6.98
CA VAL A 194 -10.27 16.30 -7.00
C VAL A 194 -10.21 15.34 -8.19
N ARG A 195 -9.86 15.85 -9.40
CA ARG A 195 -9.74 15.02 -10.61
C ARG A 195 -8.57 14.04 -10.52
N GLU A 196 -7.43 14.50 -10.02
CA GLU A 196 -6.23 13.65 -9.83
C GLU A 196 -6.49 12.59 -8.76
N THR A 197 -7.18 12.94 -7.68
CA THR A 197 -7.59 12.00 -6.64
C THR A 197 -8.46 10.89 -7.21
N GLN A 198 -9.48 11.21 -8.02
CA GLN A 198 -10.33 10.19 -8.62
C GLN A 198 -9.53 9.26 -9.53
N ALA A 199 -8.70 9.82 -10.41
CA ALA A 199 -7.83 9.02 -11.28
C ALA A 199 -6.87 8.11 -10.49
N PHE A 200 -6.38 8.58 -9.36
CA PHE A 200 -5.54 7.79 -8.44
C PHE A 200 -6.33 6.64 -7.80
N LEU A 201 -7.55 6.91 -7.29
CA LEU A 201 -8.40 5.89 -6.68
C LEU A 201 -8.78 4.79 -7.70
N ASP A 202 -9.15 5.18 -8.92
CA ASP A 202 -9.42 4.25 -10.02
C ASP A 202 -8.18 3.40 -10.36
N HIS A 203 -7.00 3.99 -10.23
CA HIS A 203 -5.74 3.29 -10.51
C HIS A 203 -5.42 2.24 -9.45
N ILE A 204 -5.56 2.56 -8.16
CA ILE A 204 -5.31 1.57 -7.10
C ILE A 204 -6.29 0.40 -7.13
N GLN A 205 -7.54 0.62 -7.57
CA GLN A 205 -8.48 -0.48 -7.81
C GLN A 205 -7.97 -1.43 -8.91
N ARG A 206 -7.45 -0.89 -10.02
CA ARG A 206 -6.84 -1.71 -11.08
C ARG A 206 -5.63 -2.50 -10.57
N LEU A 207 -4.76 -1.89 -9.77
CA LEU A 207 -3.62 -2.60 -9.16
C LEU A 207 -4.06 -3.78 -8.29
N ARG A 208 -5.14 -3.61 -7.53
CA ARG A 208 -5.73 -4.71 -6.76
C ARG A 208 -6.25 -5.83 -7.67
N GLU A 209 -6.92 -5.50 -8.78
CA GLU A 209 -7.39 -6.47 -9.78
C GLU A 209 -6.22 -7.23 -10.43
N GLU A 210 -5.09 -6.57 -10.64
CA GLU A 210 -3.84 -7.16 -11.14
C GLU A 210 -3.13 -8.05 -10.10
N GLY A 211 -3.62 -8.06 -8.85
CA GLY A 211 -3.16 -8.99 -7.82
C GLY A 211 -2.39 -8.36 -6.66
N LEU A 212 -2.22 -7.03 -6.62
CA LEU A 212 -1.59 -6.35 -5.50
C LEU A 212 -2.54 -6.27 -4.29
N SER A 213 -1.96 -6.36 -3.11
CA SER A 213 -2.62 -5.99 -1.86
C SER A 213 -2.21 -4.57 -1.49
N ILE A 214 -3.14 -3.75 -1.00
CA ILE A 214 -2.89 -2.32 -0.79
C ILE A 214 -3.33 -1.94 0.62
N VAL A 215 -2.50 -1.18 1.33
CA VAL A 215 -2.89 -0.48 2.55
C VAL A 215 -2.96 1.00 2.23
N LEU A 216 -4.17 1.55 2.22
CA LEU A 216 -4.42 2.96 1.99
C LEU A 216 -4.59 3.66 3.34
N VAL A 217 -3.56 4.41 3.75
CA VAL A 217 -3.63 5.26 4.94
C VAL A 217 -4.19 6.61 4.53
N THR A 218 -5.28 7.01 5.15
CA THR A 218 -5.87 8.33 4.93
C THR A 218 -6.73 8.75 6.12
N HIS A 219 -6.82 10.06 6.35
CA HIS A 219 -7.80 10.67 7.25
C HIS A 219 -9.12 10.98 6.52
N ASN A 220 -9.16 10.86 5.19
CA ASN A 220 -10.38 11.07 4.40
C ASN A 220 -11.13 9.74 4.21
N ILE A 221 -12.15 9.53 5.05
CA ILE A 221 -12.95 8.30 5.02
C ILE A 221 -13.68 8.10 3.69
N PHE A 222 -14.06 9.18 2.99
CA PHE A 222 -14.74 9.08 1.70
C PHE A 222 -13.83 8.49 0.63
N HIS A 223 -12.56 8.87 0.61
CA HIS A 223 -11.58 8.27 -0.32
C HIS A 223 -11.35 6.80 -0.01
N ALA A 224 -11.17 6.44 1.28
CA ALA A 224 -11.03 5.06 1.68
C ALA A 224 -12.27 4.24 1.31
N TYR A 225 -13.48 4.76 1.58
CA TYR A 225 -14.73 4.05 1.34
C TYR A 225 -14.99 3.74 -0.15
N GLN A 226 -14.50 4.58 -1.06
CA GLN A 226 -14.63 4.31 -2.49
C GLN A 226 -13.93 3.03 -2.92
N VAL A 227 -12.75 2.73 -2.35
CA VAL A 227 -11.85 1.69 -2.88
C VAL A 227 -11.56 0.54 -1.93
N ALA A 228 -11.64 0.74 -0.61
CA ALA A 228 -11.29 -0.28 0.37
C ALA A 228 -12.30 -1.44 0.37
N ASP A 229 -11.79 -2.63 0.61
CA ASP A 229 -12.55 -3.86 0.84
C ASP A 229 -12.83 -4.05 2.35
N ARG A 230 -11.90 -3.57 3.20
CA ARG A 230 -11.95 -3.67 4.66
C ARG A 230 -11.41 -2.39 5.30
N PHE A 231 -11.93 -2.04 6.47
CA PHE A 231 -11.52 -0.87 7.24
C PHE A 231 -10.88 -1.30 8.55
N PHE A 232 -9.70 -0.74 8.80
CA PHE A 232 -9.00 -0.88 10.06
C PHE A 232 -8.86 0.50 10.70
N LEU A 233 -9.56 0.71 11.80
CA LEU A 233 -9.59 1.98 12.50
C LEU A 233 -8.67 1.93 13.71
N LEU A 234 -7.70 2.84 13.72
CA LEU A 234 -6.81 3.09 14.86
C LEU A 234 -7.24 4.35 15.60
N SER A 235 -7.25 4.28 16.92
CA SER A 235 -7.34 5.42 17.82
C SER A 235 -6.39 5.24 19.00
N GLN A 236 -5.62 6.26 19.34
CA GLN A 236 -4.69 6.28 20.49
C GLN A 236 -3.75 5.04 20.56
N GLY A 237 -3.39 4.51 19.39
CA GLY A 237 -2.50 3.35 19.29
C GLY A 237 -3.17 1.99 19.45
N GLU A 238 -4.48 1.93 19.51
CA GLU A 238 -5.28 0.70 19.67
C GLU A 238 -6.22 0.51 18.47
N CYS A 239 -6.54 -0.75 18.15
CA CYS A 239 -7.56 -1.07 17.15
C CYS A 239 -8.95 -0.86 17.73
N VAL A 240 -9.72 0.05 17.16
CA VAL A 240 -11.12 0.31 17.54
C VAL A 240 -12.08 -0.52 16.70
N LEU A 241 -11.75 -0.72 15.41
CA LEU A 241 -12.60 -1.42 14.47
C LEU A 241 -11.74 -2.13 13.42
N ASP A 242 -12.06 -3.38 13.12
CA ASP A 242 -11.58 -4.14 11.95
C ASP A 242 -12.79 -4.82 11.32
N VAL A 243 -13.28 -4.30 10.17
CA VAL A 243 -14.56 -4.67 9.58
C VAL A 243 -14.50 -4.69 8.06
N ASP A 244 -15.16 -5.65 7.45
CA ASP A 244 -15.31 -5.70 6.00
C ASP A 244 -16.31 -4.63 5.52
N LYS A 245 -16.08 -4.08 4.32
CA LYS A 245 -16.96 -3.05 3.74
C LYS A 245 -18.41 -3.47 3.63
N SER A 246 -18.67 -4.77 3.46
CA SER A 246 -20.02 -5.34 3.37
C SER A 246 -20.79 -5.30 4.70
N GLU A 247 -20.09 -5.10 5.81
CA GLU A 247 -20.66 -5.16 7.16
C GLU A 247 -20.83 -3.77 7.79
N THR A 248 -20.45 -2.70 7.08
CA THR A 248 -20.52 -1.32 7.58
C THR A 248 -20.87 -0.33 6.48
N ASP A 249 -21.28 0.86 6.86
CA ASP A 249 -21.51 1.98 5.97
C ASP A 249 -20.68 3.22 6.35
N ILE A 250 -20.69 4.21 5.47
CA ILE A 250 -19.88 5.42 5.65
C ILE A 250 -20.32 6.26 6.85
N ASP A 251 -21.62 6.24 7.17
CA ASP A 251 -22.18 7.00 8.28
C ASP A 251 -21.80 6.36 9.60
N GLU A 252 -21.80 5.03 9.67
CA GLU A 252 -21.33 4.26 10.84
C GLU A 252 -19.84 4.48 11.08
N LEU A 253 -19.01 4.31 10.04
CA LEU A 253 -17.58 4.57 10.12
C LEU A 253 -17.28 5.99 10.60
N THR A 254 -18.00 6.98 10.06
CA THR A 254 -17.84 8.39 10.45
C THR A 254 -18.19 8.59 11.92
N LYS A 255 -19.28 8.00 12.41
CA LYS A 255 -19.69 8.08 13.83
C LYS A 255 -18.63 7.49 14.76
N ILE A 256 -18.04 6.33 14.38
CA ILE A 256 -17.00 5.68 15.18
C ILE A 256 -15.74 6.55 15.21
N ILE A 257 -15.31 7.12 14.08
CA ILE A 257 -14.13 8.02 14.01
C ILE A 257 -14.34 9.26 14.89
N VAL A 258 -15.53 9.85 14.87
CA VAL A 258 -15.83 11.05 15.68
C VAL A 258 -15.94 10.75 17.17
N ALA A 259 -16.31 9.52 17.55
CA ALA A 259 -16.47 9.09 18.94
C ALA A 259 -15.14 8.74 19.65
N HIS A 260 -14.07 8.53 18.89
CA HIS A 260 -12.76 8.07 19.38
C HIS A 260 -11.63 9.02 19.02
#